data_c44d8ad9cf4bac04df3a69d4109a04fd
#
_entry.id   c44d8ad9cf4bac04df3a69d4109a04fd
#
_cell.length_a   1.000
_cell.length_b   1.000
_cell.length_c   1.000
_cell.angle_alpha   90.00
_cell.angle_beta   90.00
_cell.angle_gamma   90.00
#
_symmetry.space_group_name_H-M   'P 1'
#
loop_
_entity.id
_entity.type
_entity.pdbx_description
1 polymer ?
#
loop_
_entity_poly.entity_id
_entity_poly.type
_entity_poly.pdbx_seq_one_letter_code
_entity_poly.pdbx_strand_id
1 'polypeptide(L)'
;CGGAYECDAAEKDVQPVKIGVDICTFRREPFVMGNIARMRSDILENAASPLHNHLEVFVSDNGQTLDYDKLNSDTVHVVPNANVGGAGGFTRGMIKILKANENGAGVTHVLVMDDDIVLDTDVLLRTYTLLSLRKPEYAPCCGWTALTFR
;
A
#
# COMPACT_ATOMS: atom_id res chain seq x y z
N CYS A 1 18.86 -0.63 19.81
CA CYS A 1 18.06 -1.58 20.60
C CYS A 1 17.03 -2.19 19.68
N GLY A 2 17.01 -3.50 19.55
CA GLY A 2 15.98 -4.27 18.85
C GLY A 2 15.12 -4.99 19.88
N GLY A 3 13.84 -5.15 19.59
CA GLY A 3 12.91 -5.94 20.39
C GLY A 3 11.91 -6.63 19.48
N ALA A 4 11.43 -7.78 19.89
CA ALA A 4 10.35 -8.50 19.26
C ALA A 4 9.24 -8.72 20.31
N TYR A 5 8.00 -8.68 19.83
CA TYR A 5 6.85 -9.10 20.60
C TYR A 5 6.40 -10.45 20.05
N GLU A 6 6.22 -11.42 20.92
CA GLU A 6 5.63 -12.70 20.58
C GLU A 6 4.17 -12.70 21.03
N CYS A 7 3.27 -13.17 20.18
CA CYS A 7 1.84 -13.21 20.44
C CYS A 7 1.31 -14.58 20.03
N ASP A 8 0.69 -15.28 20.96
CA ASP A 8 -0.08 -16.49 20.70
C ASP A 8 -1.46 -16.09 20.19
N ALA A 9 -1.67 -16.19 18.90
CA ALA A 9 -2.96 -15.94 18.27
C ALA A 9 -3.49 -17.23 17.62
N ALA A 10 -4.73 -17.59 17.94
CA ALA A 10 -5.38 -18.67 17.20
C ALA A 10 -5.70 -18.20 15.77
N GLU A 11 -5.66 -19.10 14.79
CA GLU A 11 -5.93 -18.79 13.37
C GLU A 11 -7.25 -18.02 13.17
N LYS A 12 -8.28 -18.36 13.96
CA LYS A 12 -9.59 -17.67 13.97
C LYS A 12 -9.55 -16.21 14.41
N ASP A 13 -8.48 -15.80 15.10
CA ASP A 13 -8.32 -14.44 15.64
C ASP A 13 -7.50 -13.56 14.67
N VAL A 14 -6.93 -14.14 13.60
CA VAL A 14 -6.20 -13.42 12.58
C VAL A 14 -7.19 -12.79 11.58
N GLN A 15 -7.15 -11.48 11.45
CA GLN A 15 -8.01 -10.77 10.52
C GLN A 15 -7.46 -10.86 9.08
N PRO A 16 -8.32 -11.05 8.08
CA PRO A 16 -7.89 -10.96 6.69
C PRO A 16 -7.49 -9.51 6.37
N VAL A 17 -6.23 -9.31 6.00
CA VAL A 17 -5.68 -7.99 5.64
C VAL A 17 -5.08 -8.03 4.26
N LYS A 18 -5.43 -7.03 3.45
CA LYS A 18 -4.73 -6.69 2.21
C LYS A 18 -4.54 -5.18 2.16
N ILE A 19 -3.31 -4.74 1.96
CA ILE A 19 -2.92 -3.33 2.00
C ILE A 19 -2.85 -2.78 0.58
N GLY A 20 -3.56 -1.69 0.30
CA GLY A 20 -3.36 -0.85 -0.86
C GLY A 20 -2.44 0.33 -0.49
N VAL A 21 -1.25 0.37 -1.05
CA VAL A 21 -0.34 1.52 -0.87
C VAL A 21 -0.74 2.59 -1.88
N ASP A 22 -1.16 3.75 -1.38
CA ASP A 22 -1.58 4.89 -2.19
C ASP A 22 -0.47 5.94 -2.22
N ILE A 23 0.08 6.19 -3.41
CA ILE A 23 1.18 7.12 -3.65
C ILE A 23 0.72 8.22 -4.59
N CYS A 24 1.00 9.47 -4.23
CA CYS A 24 0.83 10.60 -5.13
C CYS A 24 2.20 11.12 -5.54
N THR A 25 2.45 11.28 -6.84
CA THR A 25 3.73 11.80 -7.36
C THR A 25 3.53 12.94 -8.33
N PHE A 26 4.50 13.86 -8.37
CA PHE A 26 4.57 14.95 -9.34
C PHE A 26 6.01 15.18 -9.77
N ARG A 27 6.39 14.72 -10.97
CA ARG A 27 7.73 14.88 -11.56
C ARG A 27 8.87 14.44 -10.65
N ARG A 28 8.70 13.31 -9.98
CA ARG A 28 9.69 12.68 -9.08
C ARG A 28 9.92 11.21 -9.44
N GLU A 29 10.03 10.93 -10.74
CA GLU A 29 10.12 9.58 -11.30
C GLU A 29 11.17 8.70 -10.62
N PRO A 30 12.42 9.17 -10.33
CA PRO A 30 13.42 8.31 -9.73
C PRO A 30 13.02 7.79 -8.36
N PHE A 31 12.34 8.60 -7.56
CA PHE A 31 11.91 8.22 -6.20
C PHE A 31 10.78 7.19 -6.25
N VAL A 32 9.68 7.51 -6.94
CA VAL A 32 8.53 6.62 -7.03
C VAL A 32 8.88 5.31 -7.72
N MET A 33 9.68 5.33 -8.78
CA MET A 33 10.14 4.14 -9.47
C MET A 33 11.05 3.27 -8.56
N GLY A 34 11.92 3.89 -7.77
CA GLY A 34 12.75 3.19 -6.78
C GLY A 34 11.91 2.50 -5.71
N ASN A 35 10.87 3.14 -5.20
CA ASN A 35 9.96 2.56 -4.23
C ASN A 35 9.12 1.41 -4.82
N ILE A 36 8.60 1.58 -6.05
CA ILE A 36 7.89 0.51 -6.77
C ILE A 36 8.82 -0.70 -7.00
N ALA A 37 10.04 -0.46 -7.48
CA ALA A 37 11.00 -1.54 -7.74
C ALA A 37 11.33 -2.32 -6.46
N ARG A 38 11.51 -1.63 -5.33
CA ARG A 38 11.75 -2.26 -4.04
C ARG A 38 10.53 -3.08 -3.57
N MET A 39 9.32 -2.55 -3.65
CA MET A 39 8.11 -3.31 -3.31
C MET A 39 7.93 -4.53 -4.21
N ARG A 40 8.28 -4.43 -5.50
CA ARG A 40 8.26 -5.59 -6.41
C ARG A 40 9.23 -6.66 -5.97
N SER A 41 10.53 -6.31 -5.84
CA SER A 41 11.58 -7.29 -5.51
C SER A 41 11.38 -7.95 -4.15
N ASP A 42 10.98 -7.18 -3.15
CA ASP A 42 10.95 -7.65 -1.77
C ASP A 42 9.61 -8.33 -1.42
N ILE A 43 8.52 -7.96 -2.11
CA ILE A 43 7.16 -8.37 -1.73
C ILE A 43 6.37 -8.95 -2.91
N LEU A 44 6.07 -8.13 -3.94
CA LEU A 44 5.06 -8.48 -4.93
C LEU A 44 5.46 -9.68 -5.80
N GLU A 45 6.73 -9.76 -6.18
CA GLU A 45 7.31 -10.82 -7.00
C GLU A 45 8.04 -11.88 -6.16
N ASN A 46 8.12 -11.70 -4.84
CA ASN A 46 8.76 -12.62 -3.92
C ASN A 46 7.74 -13.53 -3.23
N ALA A 47 7.55 -14.74 -3.77
CA ALA A 47 6.63 -15.72 -3.21
C ALA A 47 6.96 -16.17 -1.76
N ALA A 48 8.19 -15.93 -1.28
CA ALA A 48 8.58 -16.20 0.10
C ALA A 48 8.19 -15.06 1.06
N SER A 49 7.78 -13.91 0.54
CA SER A 49 7.35 -12.78 1.37
C SER A 49 6.00 -13.09 2.04
N PRO A 50 5.86 -12.88 3.35
CA PRO A 50 4.56 -13.00 4.03
C PRO A 50 3.50 -12.02 3.50
N LEU A 51 3.92 -10.95 2.83
CA LEU A 51 3.05 -9.95 2.19
C LEU A 51 2.72 -10.28 0.73
N HIS A 52 3.26 -11.35 0.18
CA HIS A 52 2.91 -11.80 -1.16
C HIS A 52 1.40 -12.04 -1.26
N ASN A 53 0.73 -11.46 -2.26
CA ASN A 53 -0.73 -11.40 -2.42
C ASN A 53 -1.51 -10.57 -1.39
N HIS A 54 -0.82 -9.95 -0.41
CA HIS A 54 -1.43 -9.08 0.60
C HIS A 54 -1.10 -7.59 0.41
N LEU A 55 -0.49 -7.23 -0.71
CA LEU A 55 -0.12 -5.87 -1.06
C LEU A 55 -0.49 -5.56 -2.52
N GLU A 56 -1.06 -4.38 -2.74
CA GLU A 56 -1.18 -3.74 -4.06
C GLU A 56 -0.72 -2.28 -3.98
N VAL A 57 -0.21 -1.76 -5.08
CA VAL A 57 0.33 -0.39 -5.16
C VAL A 57 -0.48 0.43 -6.14
N PHE A 58 -0.93 1.60 -5.72
CA PHE A 58 -1.72 2.54 -6.50
C PHE A 58 -0.96 3.87 -6.55
N VAL A 59 -0.65 4.33 -7.76
CA VAL A 59 0.12 5.55 -7.96
C VAL A 59 -0.69 6.54 -8.79
N SER A 60 -0.93 7.71 -8.23
CA SER A 60 -1.53 8.85 -8.93
C SER A 60 -0.43 9.76 -9.46
N ASP A 61 -0.22 9.73 -10.77
CA ASP A 61 0.79 10.55 -11.44
C ASP A 61 0.22 11.91 -11.83
N ASN A 62 0.39 12.90 -10.97
CA ASN A 62 -0.01 14.28 -11.20
C ASN A 62 0.83 14.98 -12.28
N GLY A 63 2.00 14.44 -12.60
CA GLY A 63 2.90 14.96 -13.62
C GLY A 63 2.65 14.40 -15.02
N GLN A 64 1.99 13.25 -15.09
CA GLN A 64 1.78 12.46 -16.30
C GLN A 64 3.11 12.17 -17.02
N THR A 65 4.14 11.82 -16.26
CA THR A 65 5.51 11.64 -16.75
C THR A 65 6.00 10.19 -16.63
N LEU A 66 5.22 9.31 -15.96
CA LEU A 66 5.57 7.92 -15.79
C LEU A 66 5.24 7.07 -17.02
N ASP A 67 6.02 6.02 -17.24
CA ASP A 67 5.78 5.03 -18.29
C ASP A 67 4.77 3.99 -17.78
N TYR A 68 3.49 4.21 -18.08
CA TYR A 68 2.38 3.37 -17.58
C TYR A 68 2.48 1.93 -18.09
N ASP A 69 2.94 1.71 -19.32
CA ASP A 69 3.02 0.38 -19.93
C ASP A 69 4.07 -0.49 -19.24
N LYS A 70 5.16 0.13 -18.75
CA LYS A 70 6.20 -0.58 -18.00
C LYS A 70 5.88 -0.77 -16.53
N LEU A 71 5.12 0.15 -15.95
CA LEU A 71 4.88 0.15 -14.51
C LEU A 71 3.62 -0.62 -14.11
N ASN A 72 2.58 -0.61 -14.94
CA ASN A 72 1.34 -1.34 -14.64
C ASN A 72 1.55 -2.85 -14.65
N SER A 73 0.92 -3.52 -13.71
CA SER A 73 0.83 -4.98 -13.58
C SER A 73 -0.44 -5.35 -12.81
N ASP A 74 -0.63 -6.63 -12.52
CA ASP A 74 -1.78 -7.09 -11.71
C ASP A 74 -1.78 -6.52 -10.29
N THR A 75 -0.61 -6.12 -9.78
CA THR A 75 -0.43 -5.63 -8.41
C THR A 75 0.03 -4.17 -8.31
N VAL A 76 0.36 -3.54 -9.44
CA VAL A 76 0.79 -2.13 -9.49
C VAL A 76 -0.07 -1.36 -10.50
N HIS A 77 -0.73 -0.34 -10.03
CA HIS A 77 -1.72 0.44 -10.79
C HIS A 77 -1.30 1.91 -10.84
N VAL A 78 -0.68 2.32 -11.92
CA VAL A 78 -0.30 3.73 -12.16
C VAL A 78 -1.35 4.39 -13.05
N VAL A 79 -1.89 5.51 -12.59
CA VAL A 79 -2.94 6.24 -13.32
C VAL A 79 -2.56 7.71 -13.50
N PRO A 80 -2.80 8.27 -14.71
CA PRO A 80 -2.63 9.69 -14.92
C PRO A 80 -3.63 10.48 -14.09
N ASN A 81 -3.19 11.61 -13.58
CA ASN A 81 -4.04 12.54 -12.87
C ASN A 81 -3.74 13.99 -13.29
N ALA A 82 -4.74 14.85 -13.22
CA ALA A 82 -4.48 16.29 -13.29
C ALA A 82 -3.81 16.73 -11.98
N ASN A 83 -2.85 17.65 -12.07
CA ASN A 83 -2.20 18.17 -10.86
C ASN A 83 -3.18 19.08 -10.08
N VAL A 84 -3.89 18.45 -9.16
CA VAL A 84 -4.81 19.11 -8.22
C VAL A 84 -4.27 19.08 -6.78
N GLY A 85 -2.94 19.00 -6.65
CA GLY A 85 -2.23 18.90 -5.38
C GLY A 85 -2.23 17.49 -4.77
N GLY A 86 -1.55 17.34 -3.64
CA GLY A 86 -1.41 16.04 -2.96
C GLY A 86 -2.75 15.45 -2.52
N ALA A 87 -3.63 16.26 -1.94
CA ALA A 87 -4.95 15.80 -1.51
C ALA A 87 -5.77 15.23 -2.68
N GLY A 88 -5.75 15.88 -3.83
CA GLY A 88 -6.44 15.39 -5.03
C GLY A 88 -5.79 14.13 -5.61
N GLY A 89 -4.46 14.02 -5.55
CA GLY A 89 -3.72 12.83 -5.96
C GLY A 89 -4.06 11.61 -5.11
N PHE A 90 -3.97 11.72 -3.78
CA PHE A 90 -4.38 10.63 -2.87
C PHE A 90 -5.86 10.28 -2.99
N THR A 91 -6.75 11.26 -3.13
CA THR A 91 -8.17 10.98 -3.40
C THR A 91 -8.35 10.17 -4.68
N ARG A 92 -7.56 10.46 -5.73
CA ARG A 92 -7.59 9.71 -6.98
C ARG A 92 -7.17 8.26 -6.78
N GLY A 93 -6.10 8.02 -6.01
CA GLY A 93 -5.64 6.68 -5.64
C GLY A 93 -6.69 5.91 -4.85
N MET A 94 -7.29 6.53 -3.83
CA MET A 94 -8.38 5.92 -3.05
C MET A 94 -9.59 5.52 -3.92
N ILE A 95 -10.00 6.39 -4.87
CA ILE A 95 -11.07 6.07 -5.82
C ILE A 95 -10.68 4.86 -6.69
N LYS A 96 -9.41 4.78 -7.09
CA LYS A 96 -8.92 3.65 -7.88
C LYS A 96 -8.95 2.34 -7.07
N ILE A 97 -8.58 2.39 -5.79
CA ILE A 97 -8.68 1.26 -4.85
C ILE A 97 -10.13 0.81 -4.70
N LEU A 98 -11.07 1.74 -4.49
CA LEU A 98 -12.50 1.39 -4.38
C LEU A 98 -13.00 0.69 -5.65
N LYS A 99 -12.64 1.19 -6.82
CA LYS A 99 -12.99 0.54 -8.10
C LYS A 99 -12.33 -0.82 -8.28
N ALA A 100 -11.09 -0.99 -7.81
CA ALA A 100 -10.43 -2.30 -7.81
C ALA A 100 -11.17 -3.28 -6.91
N ASN A 101 -11.66 -2.83 -5.75
CA ASN A 101 -12.45 -3.66 -4.84
C ASN A 101 -13.80 -4.07 -5.44
N GLU A 102 -14.45 -3.23 -6.23
CA GLU A 102 -15.66 -3.61 -7.00
C GLU A 102 -15.38 -4.77 -7.98
N ASN A 103 -14.13 -4.91 -8.42
CA ASN A 103 -13.66 -5.99 -9.28
C ASN A 103 -12.97 -7.15 -8.51
N GLY A 104 -13.10 -7.17 -7.19
CA GLY A 104 -12.62 -8.29 -6.36
C GLY A 104 -11.17 -8.18 -5.87
N ALA A 105 -10.54 -6.99 -5.91
CA ALA A 105 -9.17 -6.81 -5.41
C ALA A 105 -9.02 -7.16 -3.92
N GLY A 106 -10.06 -6.90 -3.11
CA GLY A 106 -10.09 -7.28 -1.69
C GLY A 106 -9.17 -6.45 -0.79
N VAL A 107 -8.81 -5.23 -1.20
CA VAL A 107 -8.04 -4.30 -0.36
C VAL A 107 -8.87 -3.89 0.84
N THR A 108 -8.34 -4.13 2.03
CA THR A 108 -9.02 -3.87 3.32
C THR A 108 -8.52 -2.60 4.00
N HIS A 109 -7.27 -2.22 3.76
CA HIS A 109 -6.63 -1.06 4.37
C HIS A 109 -5.86 -0.26 3.33
N VAL A 110 -5.86 1.06 3.46
CA VAL A 110 -5.06 1.97 2.62
C VAL A 110 -3.94 2.55 3.45
N LEU A 111 -2.72 2.42 2.95
CA LEU A 111 -1.54 3.09 3.46
C LEU A 111 -1.19 4.24 2.51
N VAL A 112 -1.34 5.46 2.98
CA VAL A 112 -0.93 6.67 2.23
C VAL A 112 0.56 6.88 2.42
N MET A 113 1.30 7.06 1.33
CA MET A 113 2.76 7.17 1.33
C MET A 113 3.22 8.28 0.38
N ASP A 114 4.12 9.14 0.86
CA ASP A 114 4.79 10.11 0.00
C ASP A 114 5.77 9.43 -0.98
N ASP A 115 5.98 10.02 -2.14
CA ASP A 115 6.81 9.46 -3.21
C ASP A 115 8.31 9.51 -2.92
N ASP A 116 8.77 10.47 -2.10
CA ASP A 116 10.18 10.77 -1.83
C ASP A 116 10.76 10.13 -0.56
N ILE A 117 10.00 9.25 0.08
CA ILE A 117 10.52 8.48 1.22
C ILE A 117 11.46 7.36 0.76
N VAL A 118 12.41 6.99 1.61
CA VAL A 118 13.18 5.75 1.47
C VAL A 118 12.40 4.64 2.17
N LEU A 119 11.70 3.83 1.37
CA LEU A 119 10.86 2.76 1.92
C LEU A 119 11.72 1.64 2.51
N ASP A 120 11.46 1.32 3.78
CA ASP A 120 11.87 0.08 4.41
C ASP A 120 10.68 -0.89 4.37
N THR A 121 10.79 -1.98 3.62
CA THR A 121 9.70 -2.95 3.43
C THR A 121 9.33 -3.70 4.72
N ASP A 122 10.22 -3.73 5.72
CA ASP A 122 9.92 -4.27 7.04
C ASP A 122 8.80 -3.47 7.75
N VAL A 123 8.68 -2.17 7.47
CA VAL A 123 7.57 -1.35 7.97
C VAL A 123 6.22 -1.85 7.47
N LEU A 124 6.15 -2.26 6.20
CA LEU A 124 4.92 -2.84 5.62
C LEU A 124 4.57 -4.17 6.29
N LEU A 125 5.57 -5.02 6.54
CA LEU A 125 5.37 -6.30 7.23
C LEU A 125 4.87 -6.09 8.67
N ARG A 126 5.45 -5.16 9.41
CA ARG A 126 5.01 -4.82 10.77
C ARG A 126 3.60 -4.25 10.78
N THR A 127 3.27 -3.39 9.82
CA THR A 127 1.92 -2.84 9.68
C THR A 127 0.91 -3.94 9.38
N TYR A 128 1.22 -4.83 8.45
CA TYR A 128 0.38 -5.98 8.12
C TYR A 128 0.14 -6.88 9.35
N THR A 129 1.21 -7.22 10.08
CA THR A 129 1.13 -8.05 11.28
C THR A 129 0.27 -7.39 12.35
N LEU A 130 0.46 -6.10 12.61
CA LEU A 130 -0.36 -5.35 13.57
C LEU A 130 -1.84 -5.35 13.18
N LEU A 131 -2.14 -5.08 11.92
CA LEU A 131 -3.52 -5.05 11.42
C LEU A 131 -4.17 -6.43 11.47
N SER A 132 -3.42 -7.50 11.15
CA SER A 132 -3.91 -8.87 11.16
C SER A 132 -4.20 -9.39 12.57
N LEU A 133 -3.43 -8.96 13.57
CA LEU A 133 -3.58 -9.40 14.97
C LEU A 133 -4.46 -8.47 15.81
N ARG A 134 -4.88 -7.34 15.24
CA ARG A 134 -5.70 -6.35 15.94
C ARG A 134 -7.10 -6.91 16.22
N LYS A 135 -7.55 -6.76 17.46
CA LYS A 135 -8.96 -7.05 17.80
C LYS A 135 -9.89 -6.02 17.13
N PRO A 136 -11.04 -6.45 16.58
CA PRO A 136 -11.95 -5.57 15.85
C PRO A 136 -12.44 -4.34 16.62
N GLU A 137 -12.55 -4.44 17.95
CA GLU A 137 -13.00 -3.36 18.83
C GLU A 137 -12.00 -2.20 18.97
N TYR A 138 -10.73 -2.41 18.61
CA TYR A 138 -9.71 -1.36 18.67
C TYR A 138 -9.55 -0.70 17.29
N ALA A 139 -10.04 0.53 17.16
CA ALA A 139 -9.75 1.34 15.97
C ALA A 139 -8.25 1.63 15.89
N PRO A 140 -7.67 1.74 14.69
CA PRO A 140 -6.25 2.07 14.56
C PRO A 140 -6.00 3.48 15.10
N CYS A 141 -5.37 3.56 16.26
CA CYS A 141 -4.85 4.81 16.85
C CYS A 141 -3.44 5.07 16.32
N CYS A 142 -3.18 4.88 15.05
CA CYS A 142 -1.85 5.03 14.49
C CYS A 142 -1.75 6.39 13.81
N GLY A 143 -0.75 7.17 14.15
CA GLY A 143 -0.40 8.43 13.49
C GLY A 143 0.05 8.25 12.02
N TRP A 144 -0.14 7.09 11.43
CA TRP A 144 -0.03 6.76 10.01
C TRP A 144 -1.43 6.44 9.52
N THR A 145 -1.86 7.16 8.52
CA THR A 145 -3.26 7.16 8.07
C THR A 145 -3.59 5.86 7.33
N ALA A 146 -3.88 4.79 8.06
CA ALA A 146 -4.52 3.62 7.47
C ALA A 146 -6.03 3.82 7.52
N LEU A 147 -6.67 4.02 6.37
CA LEU A 147 -8.11 4.03 6.25
C LEU A 147 -8.61 2.59 6.11
N THR A 148 -9.56 2.21 6.96
CA THR A 148 -10.19 0.88 6.87
C THR A 148 -11.49 1.00 6.09
N PHE A 149 -11.66 0.19 5.05
CA PHE A 149 -12.94 0.02 4.36
C PHE A 149 -13.71 -1.13 5.02
N ARG A 150 -14.97 -0.89 5.36
CA ARG A 150 -15.95 -1.91 5.80
C ARG A 150 -17.04 -2.02 4.77
#